data_e7e7fd2ffffbeee374e36947a6ed64e0
#
_entry.id   e7e7fd2ffffbeee374e36947a6ed64e0
#
_cell.length_a   1.000
_cell.length_b   1.000
_cell.length_c   1.000
_cell.angle_alpha   90.00
_cell.angle_beta   90.00
_cell.angle_gamma   90.00
#
_symmetry.space_group_name_H-M   'P 1'
#
loop_
_entity.id
_entity.type
_entity.pdbx_description
1 polymer ?
#
loop_
_entity_poly.entity_id
_entity_poly.type
_entity_poly.pdbx_seq_one_letter_code
_entity_poly.pdbx_strand_id
1 'polypeptide(L)'
;MKKTMIRKIAVVVVLLAAFAILACVLPGEHNLKCDDCGGTGMVDAATCESCGGSGVGSEPADSNYYSTFMALAPPIIAIVLALVTKEVYSSLFIGVLAGALLYSNFNLIGAIDAIVNDGLIANVGDSWNAGILIFLVLLGIMVALVNAAGGSAAFGRWAKTHVKTRTGAQLATFALGVLIFIDDYFNCLTVGSVMRPVTDSHKISRAKFAYIIDATAAPICMIAPISSWAAAVTSVVGEENGLTYFVRAIPYNFYSLLTIVMIITIAVMKLDYGPMARHERNAEAGDLFSGEYMGENVDEEVSAKGKVIDLILPVVTLIVFCIIGMIYTGGFFDPESGAYLNLTIAFSGADASAGLSWGSLIAVVLTILYLVARRVITFKTAMDSIPKGFCAMVPAIIILVFAWTLGGLTRGMLGADIFVKTAIGGSAEALSSFLPAVIFLIAYGLAFATGTSWGTFGILLPIVITVFSGAGEIMVISMSACLAGAVCGDHCSPISDTTIMASAGAQCNHVNHVSTQLPYALTVAGVSTVAYILAGFIRNWLIVLPIAIVLMIATLAVIKAVTTRKVQPQA
;
A
#
# COMPACT_ATOMS: atom_id res chain seq x y z
N MET A 1 1.55 19.77 27.94
CA MET A 1 0.66 19.97 26.78
C MET A 1 0.89 21.29 26.03
N LYS A 2 0.74 22.49 26.60
CA LYS A 2 0.93 23.76 25.83
C LYS A 2 2.29 23.92 25.10
N LYS A 3 3.41 23.57 25.74
CA LYS A 3 4.75 23.69 25.11
C LYS A 3 4.93 22.75 23.88
N THR A 4 4.37 21.55 23.93
CA THR A 4 4.44 20.59 22.82
C THR A 4 3.56 21.04 21.64
N MET A 5 2.39 21.59 21.93
CA MET A 5 1.49 22.15 20.91
C MET A 5 2.11 23.38 20.22
N ILE A 6 2.71 24.30 20.99
CA ILE A 6 3.41 25.48 20.43
C ILE A 6 4.59 25.04 19.53
N ARG A 7 5.33 24.00 19.94
CA ARG A 7 6.43 23.46 19.13
C ARG A 7 5.96 22.87 17.80
N LYS A 8 4.82 22.14 17.81
CA LYS A 8 4.20 21.60 16.61
C LYS A 8 3.72 22.70 15.66
N ILE A 9 3.02 23.71 16.19
CA ILE A 9 2.58 24.88 15.41
C ILE A 9 3.77 25.63 14.82
N ALA A 10 4.84 25.81 15.56
CA ALA A 10 6.06 26.45 15.07
C ALA A 10 6.70 25.69 13.91
N VAL A 11 6.74 24.33 13.96
CA VAL A 11 7.24 23.50 12.86
C VAL A 11 6.38 23.66 11.61
N VAL A 12 5.05 23.63 11.76
CA VAL A 12 4.10 23.84 10.64
C VAL A 12 4.34 25.21 9.99
N VAL A 13 4.43 26.26 10.79
CA VAL A 13 4.66 27.65 10.30
C VAL A 13 6.00 27.76 9.58
N VAL A 14 7.08 27.16 10.13
CA VAL A 14 8.40 27.15 9.50
C VAL A 14 8.40 26.39 8.19
N LEU A 15 7.71 25.26 8.11
CA LEU A 15 7.60 24.47 6.86
C LEU A 15 6.81 25.22 5.78
N LEU A 16 5.69 25.83 6.15
CA LEU A 16 4.89 26.64 5.22
C LEU A 16 5.64 27.89 4.76
N ALA A 17 6.38 28.55 5.66
CA ALA A 17 7.23 29.68 5.31
C ALA A 17 8.40 29.27 4.41
N ALA A 18 9.06 28.14 4.69
CA ALA A 18 10.12 27.60 3.85
C ALA A 18 9.59 27.23 2.46
N PHE A 19 8.42 26.61 2.39
CA PHE A 19 7.74 26.31 1.13
C PHE A 19 7.43 27.57 0.33
N ALA A 20 6.83 28.58 0.95
CA ALA A 20 6.52 29.85 0.29
C ALA A 20 7.80 30.56 -0.21
N ILE A 21 8.86 30.56 0.57
CA ILE A 21 10.17 31.13 0.19
C ILE A 21 10.77 30.34 -0.99
N LEU A 22 10.79 29.00 -0.92
CA LEU A 22 11.31 28.17 -2.01
C LEU A 22 10.51 28.38 -3.30
N ALA A 23 9.19 28.44 -3.22
CA ALA A 23 8.33 28.69 -4.35
C ALA A 23 8.55 30.08 -4.99
N CYS A 24 8.91 31.10 -4.18
CA CYS A 24 9.24 32.42 -4.70
C CYS A 24 10.69 32.54 -5.27
N VAL A 25 11.62 31.74 -4.72
CA VAL A 25 13.06 31.81 -5.10
C VAL A 25 13.40 30.87 -6.25
N LEU A 26 12.63 29.79 -6.44
CA LEU A 26 12.78 28.84 -7.53
C LEU A 26 11.58 28.98 -8.51
N PRO A 27 11.48 30.09 -9.28
CA PRO A 27 10.51 30.15 -10.36
C PRO A 27 10.85 29.01 -11.32
N GLY A 28 9.87 28.17 -11.62
CA GLY A 28 10.04 27.12 -12.62
C GLY A 28 10.43 27.75 -13.96
N GLU A 29 11.41 27.19 -14.63
CA GLU A 29 11.53 27.43 -16.05
C GLU A 29 10.22 26.95 -16.71
N HIS A 30 9.71 27.66 -17.71
CA HIS A 30 8.50 27.24 -18.43
C HIS A 30 8.77 25.87 -19.05
N ASN A 31 8.34 24.83 -18.39
CA ASN A 31 8.43 23.47 -18.92
C ASN A 31 7.29 23.29 -19.93
N LEU A 32 7.66 22.81 -21.09
CA LEU A 32 6.75 22.60 -22.21
C LEU A 32 6.05 21.26 -22.05
N LYS A 33 4.76 21.23 -22.24
CA LYS A 33 3.91 20.05 -22.15
C LYS A 33 3.60 19.55 -23.57
N CYS A 34 3.61 18.24 -23.78
CA CYS A 34 3.21 17.65 -25.06
C CYS A 34 1.68 17.61 -25.15
N ASP A 35 1.10 18.20 -26.21
CA ASP A 35 -0.35 18.27 -26.38
C ASP A 35 -0.99 16.91 -26.61
N ASP A 36 -0.35 16.08 -27.44
CA ASP A 36 -0.93 14.79 -27.83
C ASP A 36 -1.09 13.81 -26.68
N CYS A 37 -0.21 13.88 -25.68
CA CYS A 37 -0.29 13.02 -24.48
C CYS A 37 -0.58 13.78 -23.19
N GLY A 38 -0.86 15.08 -23.26
CA GLY A 38 -1.12 15.91 -22.08
C GLY A 38 0.02 15.92 -21.06
N GLY A 39 1.26 15.64 -21.49
CA GLY A 39 2.43 15.55 -20.62
C GLY A 39 2.70 14.17 -20.02
N THR A 40 1.84 13.18 -20.26
CA THR A 40 2.01 11.82 -19.70
C THR A 40 3.12 11.01 -20.40
N GLY A 41 3.47 11.36 -21.61
CA GLY A 41 4.39 10.61 -22.46
C GLY A 41 3.74 9.39 -23.12
N MET A 42 2.44 9.14 -22.89
CA MET A 42 1.71 7.99 -23.41
C MET A 42 0.34 8.39 -23.96
N VAL A 43 -0.08 7.73 -25.02
CA VAL A 43 -1.41 7.84 -25.65
C VAL A 43 -1.92 6.41 -25.82
N ASP A 44 -3.11 6.09 -25.30
CA ASP A 44 -3.76 4.77 -25.40
C ASP A 44 -2.83 3.60 -25.02
N ALA A 45 -2.12 3.74 -23.90
CA ALA A 45 -1.12 2.78 -23.40
C ALA A 45 0.13 2.60 -24.29
N ALA A 46 0.28 3.37 -25.37
CA ALA A 46 1.47 3.40 -26.22
C ALA A 46 2.33 4.64 -25.94
N THR A 47 3.62 4.55 -26.23
CA THR A 47 4.52 5.70 -26.15
C THR A 47 4.05 6.79 -27.12
N CYS A 48 3.88 8.01 -26.65
CA CYS A 48 3.49 9.14 -27.48
C CYS A 48 4.55 9.39 -28.56
N GLU A 49 4.17 9.29 -29.83
CA GLU A 49 5.08 9.49 -30.96
C GLU A 49 5.59 10.93 -31.06
N SER A 50 4.74 11.90 -30.71
CA SER A 50 5.07 13.33 -30.80
C SER A 50 6.17 13.78 -29.87
N CYS A 51 6.26 13.19 -28.66
CA CYS A 51 7.32 13.52 -27.70
C CYS A 51 8.26 12.34 -27.40
N GLY A 52 8.11 11.20 -28.08
CA GLY A 52 8.93 10.00 -27.84
C GLY A 52 8.86 9.47 -26.41
N GLY A 53 7.74 9.67 -25.74
CA GLY A 53 7.53 9.24 -24.35
C GLY A 53 8.07 10.21 -23.28
N SER A 54 8.66 11.35 -23.67
CA SER A 54 9.21 12.33 -22.72
C SER A 54 8.13 13.12 -21.95
N GLY A 55 6.93 13.25 -22.53
CA GLY A 55 5.87 14.12 -22.02
C GLY A 55 6.14 15.62 -22.24
N VAL A 56 7.31 15.97 -22.77
CA VAL A 56 7.72 17.36 -23.04
C VAL A 56 7.36 17.73 -24.48
N GLY A 57 6.64 18.83 -24.67
CA GLY A 57 6.18 19.32 -25.97
C GLY A 57 6.55 20.78 -26.23
N SER A 58 5.78 21.42 -27.07
CA SER A 58 5.98 22.82 -27.50
C SER A 58 5.08 23.82 -26.77
N GLU A 59 4.03 23.35 -26.08
CA GLU A 59 3.13 24.25 -25.36
C GLU A 59 3.52 24.47 -23.88
N PRO A 60 3.30 25.68 -23.34
CA PRO A 60 3.54 25.96 -21.93
C PRO A 60 2.63 25.08 -21.05
N ALA A 61 3.19 24.50 -20.02
CA ALA A 61 2.39 23.81 -19.01
C ALA A 61 1.51 24.82 -18.24
N ASP A 62 0.36 24.35 -17.72
CA ASP A 62 -0.56 25.18 -16.93
C ASP A 62 0.11 25.74 -15.66
N SER A 63 1.13 25.06 -15.16
CA SER A 63 1.89 25.47 -13.98
C SER A 63 3.34 25.78 -14.28
N ASN A 64 3.85 26.89 -13.75
CA ASN A 64 5.27 27.26 -13.77
C ASN A 64 6.16 26.23 -13.03
N TYR A 65 5.58 25.36 -12.23
CA TYR A 65 6.28 24.34 -11.43
C TYR A 65 6.19 22.94 -12.05
N TYR A 66 5.57 22.83 -13.24
CA TYR A 66 5.43 21.56 -13.96
C TYR A 66 6.79 20.92 -14.25
N SER A 67 6.91 19.63 -13.95
CA SER A 67 8.14 18.84 -14.15
C SER A 67 9.41 19.45 -13.51
N THR A 68 9.23 20.16 -12.39
CA THR A 68 10.34 20.68 -11.57
C THR A 68 10.47 19.91 -10.26
N PHE A 69 11.57 20.12 -9.53
CA PHE A 69 11.73 19.61 -8.16
C PHE A 69 10.56 20.01 -7.25
N MET A 70 9.95 21.17 -7.47
CA MET A 70 8.80 21.65 -6.70
C MET A 70 7.55 20.77 -6.86
N ALA A 71 7.44 20.01 -7.92
CA ALA A 71 6.37 19.02 -8.08
C ALA A 71 6.37 17.92 -6.98
N LEU A 72 7.50 17.68 -6.35
CA LEU A 72 7.62 16.75 -5.20
C LEU A 72 7.32 17.41 -3.85
N ALA A 73 7.20 18.74 -3.78
CA ALA A 73 6.97 19.46 -2.53
C ALA A 73 5.63 19.10 -1.84
N PRO A 74 4.48 18.98 -2.53
CA PRO A 74 3.19 18.66 -1.92
C PRO A 74 3.19 17.35 -1.11
N PRO A 75 3.60 16.19 -1.64
CA PRO A 75 3.66 14.96 -0.87
C PRO A 75 4.72 15.01 0.24
N ILE A 76 5.86 15.69 0.04
CA ILE A 76 6.87 15.88 1.10
C ILE A 76 6.28 16.67 2.26
N ILE A 77 5.54 17.75 2.00
CA ILE A 77 4.87 18.56 3.02
C ILE A 77 3.85 17.68 3.78
N ALA A 78 2.99 16.94 3.08
CA ALA A 78 2.01 16.06 3.70
C ALA A 78 2.67 15.02 4.61
N ILE A 79 3.73 14.36 4.13
CA ILE A 79 4.48 13.34 4.89
C ILE A 79 5.11 13.94 6.15
N VAL A 80 5.85 15.04 6.02
CA VAL A 80 6.53 15.66 7.16
C VAL A 80 5.52 16.14 8.19
N LEU A 81 4.42 16.74 7.75
CA LEU A 81 3.35 17.17 8.65
C LEU A 81 2.70 15.99 9.36
N ALA A 82 2.38 14.89 8.66
CA ALA A 82 1.79 13.70 9.26
C ALA A 82 2.69 13.10 10.34
N LEU A 83 3.99 13.00 10.09
CA LEU A 83 4.96 12.48 11.05
C LEU A 83 5.14 13.39 12.27
N VAL A 84 5.15 14.72 12.08
CA VAL A 84 5.35 15.69 13.16
C VAL A 84 4.08 15.91 13.98
N THR A 85 2.93 16.07 13.32
CA THR A 85 1.65 16.38 13.97
C THR A 85 0.97 15.13 14.51
N LYS A 86 1.25 13.97 13.92
CA LYS A 86 0.54 12.69 14.10
C LYS A 86 -0.96 12.82 13.74
N GLU A 87 -1.26 13.67 12.78
CA GLU A 87 -2.61 13.91 12.30
C GLU A 87 -2.59 13.86 10.77
N VAL A 88 -3.36 12.93 10.18
CA VAL A 88 -3.29 12.59 8.75
C VAL A 88 -4.18 13.49 7.91
N TYR A 89 -5.40 13.78 8.35
CA TYR A 89 -6.38 14.50 7.53
C TYR A 89 -5.91 15.91 7.19
N SER A 90 -5.49 16.68 8.21
CA SER A 90 -4.98 18.03 8.00
C SER A 90 -3.68 18.03 7.22
N SER A 91 -2.82 17.03 7.43
CA SER A 91 -1.55 16.91 6.73
C SER A 91 -1.74 16.64 5.24
N LEU A 92 -2.64 15.72 4.88
CA LEU A 92 -3.01 15.47 3.50
C LEU A 92 -3.69 16.68 2.87
N PHE A 93 -4.64 17.30 3.57
CA PHE A 93 -5.31 18.51 3.08
C PHE A 93 -4.32 19.64 2.80
N ILE A 94 -3.34 19.89 3.69
CA ILE A 94 -2.31 20.91 3.48
C ILE A 94 -1.42 20.54 2.29
N GLY A 95 -1.09 19.25 2.12
CA GLY A 95 -0.38 18.77 0.94
C GLY A 95 -1.16 19.01 -0.36
N VAL A 96 -2.45 18.68 -0.37
CA VAL A 96 -3.37 18.95 -1.48
C VAL A 96 -3.44 20.45 -1.78
N LEU A 97 -3.61 21.28 -0.74
CA LEU A 97 -3.64 22.74 -0.89
C LEU A 97 -2.31 23.27 -1.47
N ALA A 98 -1.17 22.78 -0.99
CA ALA A 98 0.14 23.17 -1.53
C ALA A 98 0.28 22.76 -3.01
N GLY A 99 -0.16 21.56 -3.38
CA GLY A 99 -0.18 21.10 -4.77
C GLY A 99 -1.06 21.94 -5.67
N ALA A 100 -2.27 22.24 -5.23
CA ALA A 100 -3.21 23.07 -5.96
C ALA A 100 -2.73 24.52 -6.12
N LEU A 101 -2.09 25.10 -5.09
CA LEU A 101 -1.48 26.43 -5.18
C LEU A 101 -0.32 26.47 -6.18
N LEU A 102 0.53 25.46 -6.20
CA LEU A 102 1.60 25.35 -7.20
C LEU A 102 1.00 25.18 -8.60
N TYR A 103 0.02 24.30 -8.77
CA TYR A 103 -0.63 24.07 -10.05
C TYR A 103 -1.27 25.35 -10.61
N SER A 104 -2.01 26.07 -9.77
CA SER A 104 -2.69 27.31 -10.15
C SER A 104 -1.79 28.56 -10.15
N ASN A 105 -0.46 28.41 -10.00
CA ASN A 105 0.48 29.53 -9.87
C ASN A 105 0.07 30.53 -8.78
N PHE A 106 -0.37 30.02 -7.63
CA PHE A 106 -0.87 30.78 -6.47
C PHE A 106 -2.17 31.56 -6.72
N ASN A 107 -2.94 31.22 -7.77
CA ASN A 107 -4.28 31.73 -7.94
C ASN A 107 -5.24 30.96 -7.01
N LEU A 108 -5.85 31.67 -6.06
CA LEU A 108 -6.70 31.03 -5.04
C LEU A 108 -7.95 30.38 -5.62
N ILE A 109 -8.58 31.00 -6.63
CA ILE A 109 -9.79 30.44 -7.29
C ILE A 109 -9.40 29.19 -8.07
N GLY A 110 -8.33 29.24 -8.85
CA GLY A 110 -7.81 28.07 -9.56
C GLY A 110 -7.38 26.95 -8.62
N ALA A 111 -6.83 27.28 -7.44
CA ALA A 111 -6.47 26.27 -6.45
C ALA A 111 -7.72 25.58 -5.87
N ILE A 112 -8.80 26.32 -5.60
CA ILE A 112 -10.07 25.74 -5.14
C ILE A 112 -10.66 24.83 -6.23
N ASP A 113 -10.64 25.27 -7.47
CA ASP A 113 -11.13 24.48 -8.61
C ASP A 113 -10.34 23.19 -8.79
N ALA A 114 -9.02 23.27 -8.76
CA ALA A 114 -8.13 22.12 -8.81
C ALA A 114 -8.35 21.14 -7.64
N ILE A 115 -8.67 21.61 -6.43
CA ILE A 115 -9.00 20.74 -5.29
C ILE A 115 -10.34 20.06 -5.51
N VAL A 116 -11.37 20.82 -5.86
CA VAL A 116 -12.76 20.33 -5.86
C VAL A 116 -13.06 19.54 -7.11
N ASN A 117 -12.89 20.14 -8.29
CA ASN A 117 -13.30 19.53 -9.55
C ASN A 117 -12.26 18.52 -10.04
N ASP A 118 -11.02 18.95 -10.22
CA ASP A 118 -9.96 18.09 -10.77
C ASP A 118 -9.43 17.08 -9.73
N GLY A 119 -9.55 17.42 -8.45
CA GLY A 119 -9.14 16.57 -7.33
C GLY A 119 -10.28 15.69 -6.83
N LEU A 120 -11.10 16.21 -5.91
CA LEU A 120 -12.07 15.39 -5.16
C LEU A 120 -13.12 14.75 -6.06
N ILE A 121 -13.78 15.53 -6.93
CA ILE A 121 -14.87 15.05 -7.78
C ILE A 121 -14.33 14.07 -8.82
N ALA A 122 -13.24 14.41 -9.50
CA ALA A 122 -12.64 13.54 -10.51
C ALA A 122 -12.19 12.19 -9.93
N ASN A 123 -11.54 12.19 -8.77
CA ASN A 123 -11.08 10.95 -8.14
C ASN A 123 -12.23 10.08 -7.59
N VAL A 124 -13.29 10.69 -7.03
CA VAL A 124 -14.47 9.93 -6.56
C VAL A 124 -15.31 9.44 -7.73
N GLY A 125 -15.36 10.20 -8.82
CA GLY A 125 -16.09 9.84 -10.05
C GLY A 125 -15.36 8.83 -10.95
N ASP A 126 -14.09 8.59 -10.71
CA ASP A 126 -13.33 7.57 -11.42
C ASP A 126 -13.86 6.18 -11.09
N SER A 127 -14.10 5.35 -12.11
CA SER A 127 -14.76 4.04 -11.95
C SER A 127 -13.94 3.06 -11.11
N TRP A 128 -12.60 3.09 -11.25
CA TRP A 128 -11.70 2.26 -10.45
C TRP A 128 -11.75 2.65 -8.97
N ASN A 129 -11.59 3.94 -8.67
CA ASN A 129 -11.63 4.45 -7.31
C ASN A 129 -13.01 4.22 -6.67
N ALA A 130 -14.08 4.49 -7.41
CA ALA A 130 -15.46 4.25 -6.95
C ALA A 130 -15.70 2.78 -6.60
N GLY A 131 -15.21 1.83 -7.40
CA GLY A 131 -15.29 0.41 -7.09
C GLY A 131 -14.54 0.03 -5.81
N ILE A 132 -13.34 0.59 -5.58
CA ILE A 132 -12.61 0.39 -4.32
C ILE A 132 -13.39 0.94 -3.12
N LEU A 133 -13.99 2.14 -3.24
CA LEU A 133 -14.82 2.71 -2.17
C LEU A 133 -16.05 1.84 -1.87
N ILE A 134 -16.72 1.32 -2.90
CA ILE A 134 -17.85 0.38 -2.76
C ILE A 134 -17.39 -0.89 -2.06
N PHE A 135 -16.27 -1.47 -2.48
CA PHE A 135 -15.70 -2.66 -1.86
C PHE A 135 -15.40 -2.45 -0.36
N LEU A 136 -14.78 -1.31 0.01
CA LEU A 136 -14.52 -0.95 1.40
C LEU A 136 -15.80 -0.91 2.23
N VAL A 137 -16.85 -0.26 1.71
CA VAL A 137 -18.15 -0.18 2.38
C VAL A 137 -18.75 -1.57 2.58
N LEU A 138 -18.77 -2.40 1.54
CA LEU A 138 -19.31 -3.76 1.59
C LEU A 138 -18.53 -4.64 2.57
N LEU A 139 -17.22 -4.47 2.62
CA LEU A 139 -16.40 -5.18 3.61
C LEU A 139 -16.70 -4.71 5.04
N GLY A 140 -16.81 -3.41 5.27
CA GLY A 140 -17.22 -2.88 6.57
C GLY A 140 -18.56 -3.44 7.03
N ILE A 141 -19.54 -3.56 6.11
CA ILE A 141 -20.83 -4.21 6.35
C ILE A 141 -20.64 -5.69 6.70
N MET A 142 -19.78 -6.41 5.97
CA MET A 142 -19.47 -7.81 6.26
C MET A 142 -18.91 -8.00 7.67
N VAL A 143 -17.97 -7.13 8.07
CA VAL A 143 -17.38 -7.14 9.42
C VAL A 143 -18.45 -6.86 10.48
N ALA A 144 -19.31 -5.85 10.27
CA ALA A 144 -20.40 -5.52 11.20
C ALA A 144 -21.39 -6.68 11.36
N LEU A 145 -21.75 -7.36 10.27
CA LEU A 145 -22.62 -8.57 10.29
C LEU A 145 -21.99 -9.72 11.07
N VAL A 146 -20.73 -10.02 10.81
CA VAL A 146 -19.98 -11.11 11.50
C VAL A 146 -19.83 -10.81 12.98
N ASN A 147 -19.59 -9.54 13.35
CA ASN A 147 -19.51 -9.11 14.74
C ASN A 147 -20.87 -9.22 15.42
N ALA A 148 -21.94 -8.68 14.82
CA ALA A 148 -23.30 -8.78 15.35
C ALA A 148 -23.76 -10.24 15.53
N ALA A 149 -23.34 -11.13 14.62
CA ALA A 149 -23.58 -12.57 14.72
C ALA A 149 -22.78 -13.24 15.85
N GLY A 150 -21.76 -12.58 16.41
CA GLY A 150 -20.87 -13.15 17.40
C GLY A 150 -19.84 -14.13 16.83
N GLY A 151 -19.66 -14.14 15.51
CA GLY A 151 -18.72 -15.00 14.81
C GLY A 151 -17.27 -14.71 15.21
N SER A 152 -16.88 -13.43 15.23
CA SER A 152 -15.55 -12.99 15.67
C SER A 152 -15.26 -13.37 17.12
N ALA A 153 -16.22 -13.16 18.03
CA ALA A 153 -16.08 -13.55 19.45
C ALA A 153 -15.98 -15.08 19.60
N ALA A 154 -16.74 -15.86 18.83
CA ALA A 154 -16.67 -17.32 18.81
C ALA A 154 -15.33 -17.81 18.29
N PHE A 155 -14.79 -17.18 17.23
CA PHE A 155 -13.47 -17.48 16.69
C PHE A 155 -12.36 -17.14 17.70
N GLY A 156 -12.45 -16.00 18.37
CA GLY A 156 -11.52 -15.64 19.44
C GLY A 156 -11.49 -16.69 20.57
N ARG A 157 -12.66 -17.22 20.98
CA ARG A 157 -12.73 -18.32 21.96
C ARG A 157 -12.09 -19.61 21.45
N TRP A 158 -12.33 -19.98 20.17
CA TRP A 158 -11.72 -21.13 19.53
C TRP A 158 -10.19 -20.95 19.40
N ALA A 159 -9.73 -19.81 18.96
CA ALA A 159 -8.31 -19.51 18.78
C ALA A 159 -7.53 -19.55 20.09
N LYS A 160 -8.12 -19.09 21.21
CA LYS A 160 -7.53 -19.21 22.55
C LYS A 160 -7.21 -20.66 22.94
N THR A 161 -7.94 -21.62 22.40
CA THR A 161 -7.73 -23.05 22.70
C THR A 161 -6.76 -23.73 21.74
N HIS A 162 -6.65 -23.28 20.51
CA HIS A 162 -5.86 -23.93 19.45
C HIS A 162 -4.53 -23.22 19.18
N VAL A 163 -4.53 -21.89 19.09
CA VAL A 163 -3.31 -21.08 18.97
C VAL A 163 -2.85 -20.74 20.39
N LYS A 164 -1.80 -21.41 20.85
CA LYS A 164 -1.39 -21.35 22.26
C LYS A 164 -0.31 -20.31 22.56
N THR A 165 0.29 -19.73 21.54
CA THR A 165 1.44 -18.83 21.72
C THR A 165 1.30 -17.56 20.91
N ARG A 166 1.88 -16.48 21.43
CA ARG A 166 1.97 -15.19 20.73
C ARG A 166 2.68 -15.31 19.38
N THR A 167 3.77 -16.07 19.32
CA THR A 167 4.47 -16.40 18.07
C THR A 167 3.56 -17.17 17.12
N GLY A 168 2.79 -18.15 17.63
CA GLY A 168 1.82 -18.89 16.82
C GLY A 168 0.74 -17.99 16.21
N ALA A 169 0.25 -16.99 16.95
CA ALA A 169 -0.74 -16.04 16.44
C ALA A 169 -0.16 -15.14 15.33
N GLN A 170 1.09 -14.68 15.47
CA GLN A 170 1.78 -13.91 14.43
C GLN A 170 2.01 -14.76 13.17
N LEU A 171 2.49 -15.99 13.31
CA LEU A 171 2.73 -16.89 12.18
C LEU A 171 1.42 -17.37 11.52
N ALA A 172 0.33 -17.54 12.28
CA ALA A 172 -0.99 -17.85 11.71
C ALA A 172 -1.54 -16.65 10.91
N THR A 173 -1.34 -15.43 11.39
CA THR A 173 -1.69 -14.20 10.65
C THR A 173 -0.89 -14.12 9.36
N PHE A 174 0.42 -14.32 9.44
CA PHE A 174 1.31 -14.38 8.28
C PHE A 174 0.87 -15.46 7.28
N ALA A 175 0.58 -16.67 7.74
CA ALA A 175 0.15 -17.76 6.86
C ALA A 175 -1.15 -17.45 6.14
N LEU A 176 -2.12 -16.81 6.83
CA LEU A 176 -3.37 -16.37 6.20
C LEU A 176 -3.09 -15.28 5.14
N GLY A 177 -2.22 -14.31 5.45
CA GLY A 177 -1.80 -13.28 4.49
C GLY A 177 -1.15 -13.88 3.25
N VAL A 178 -0.29 -14.89 3.40
CA VAL A 178 0.30 -15.61 2.27
C VAL A 178 -0.77 -16.37 1.45
N LEU A 179 -1.78 -16.93 2.09
CA LEU A 179 -2.85 -17.63 1.37
C LEU A 179 -3.75 -16.70 0.56
N ILE A 180 -3.86 -15.43 0.95
CA ILE A 180 -4.65 -14.40 0.26
C ILE A 180 -3.73 -13.57 -0.65
N PHE A 181 -3.02 -14.20 -1.55
CA PHE A 181 -2.03 -13.58 -2.43
C PHE A 181 -2.60 -12.94 -3.71
N ILE A 182 -3.89 -13.01 -3.92
CA ILE A 182 -4.53 -12.66 -5.20
C ILE A 182 -4.48 -11.16 -5.45
N ASP A 183 -4.78 -10.38 -4.41
CA ASP A 183 -4.83 -8.94 -4.44
C ASP A 183 -4.46 -8.34 -3.07
N ASP A 184 -3.67 -7.27 -3.07
CA ASP A 184 -3.12 -6.65 -1.86
C ASP A 184 -4.18 -5.91 -1.03
N TYR A 185 -5.12 -5.21 -1.67
CA TYR A 185 -6.21 -4.54 -0.98
C TYR A 185 -7.13 -5.53 -0.28
N PHE A 186 -7.50 -6.59 -1.00
CA PHE A 186 -8.29 -7.67 -0.45
C PHE A 186 -7.59 -8.36 0.72
N ASN A 187 -6.27 -8.58 0.61
CA ASN A 187 -5.45 -9.14 1.68
C ASN A 187 -5.54 -8.29 2.94
N CYS A 188 -5.24 -6.97 2.86
CA CYS A 188 -5.23 -6.06 4.00
C CYS A 188 -6.52 -6.14 4.83
N LEU A 189 -7.65 -6.10 4.17
CA LEU A 189 -8.94 -6.00 4.83
C LEU A 189 -9.42 -7.35 5.35
N THR A 190 -9.20 -8.43 4.60
CA THR A 190 -9.64 -9.77 4.98
C THR A 190 -8.80 -10.33 6.13
N VAL A 191 -7.46 -10.29 6.04
CA VAL A 191 -6.59 -10.73 7.14
C VAL A 191 -6.84 -9.91 8.39
N GLY A 192 -7.04 -8.58 8.22
CA GLY A 192 -7.37 -7.66 9.30
C GLY A 192 -8.63 -8.06 10.04
N SER A 193 -9.73 -8.31 9.33
CA SER A 193 -11.01 -8.68 9.96
C SER A 193 -10.96 -10.06 10.63
N VAL A 194 -10.33 -11.04 9.99
CA VAL A 194 -10.31 -12.44 10.43
C VAL A 194 -9.38 -12.66 11.63
N MET A 195 -8.17 -12.10 11.59
CA MET A 195 -7.13 -12.40 12.58
C MET A 195 -7.13 -11.47 13.79
N ARG A 196 -7.85 -10.35 13.75
CA ARG A 196 -7.96 -9.40 14.86
C ARG A 196 -8.36 -10.04 16.18
N PRO A 197 -9.42 -10.87 16.29
CA PRO A 197 -9.78 -11.50 17.57
C PRO A 197 -8.68 -12.44 18.08
N VAL A 198 -7.90 -13.04 17.17
CA VAL A 198 -6.79 -13.94 17.55
C VAL A 198 -5.63 -13.14 18.11
N THR A 199 -5.20 -12.08 17.40
CA THR A 199 -4.09 -11.23 17.81
C THR A 199 -4.38 -10.51 19.13
N ASP A 200 -5.61 -10.01 19.30
CA ASP A 200 -6.07 -9.39 20.55
C ASP A 200 -6.01 -10.35 21.73
N SER A 201 -6.49 -11.59 21.54
CA SER A 201 -6.47 -12.61 22.60
C SER A 201 -5.06 -12.99 23.04
N HIS A 202 -4.05 -12.79 22.18
CA HIS A 202 -2.64 -13.05 22.44
C HIS A 202 -1.85 -11.78 22.79
N LYS A 203 -2.54 -10.66 23.05
CA LYS A 203 -1.94 -9.38 23.44
C LYS A 203 -0.88 -8.89 22.45
N ILE A 204 -1.13 -9.03 21.16
CA ILE A 204 -0.33 -8.44 20.08
C ILE A 204 -0.88 -7.03 19.85
N SER A 205 -0.01 -6.02 19.81
CA SER A 205 -0.46 -4.64 19.56
C SER A 205 -1.11 -4.48 18.19
N ARG A 206 -2.06 -3.57 18.09
CA ARG A 206 -2.71 -3.24 16.82
C ARG A 206 -1.69 -2.76 15.79
N ALA A 207 -0.64 -2.07 16.22
CA ALA A 207 0.45 -1.64 15.36
C ALA A 207 1.25 -2.82 14.78
N LYS A 208 1.58 -3.84 15.62
CA LYS A 208 2.27 -5.05 15.13
C LYS A 208 1.38 -5.87 14.21
N PHE A 209 0.11 -5.95 14.52
CA PHE A 209 -0.87 -6.64 13.70
C PHE A 209 -1.03 -5.95 12.34
N ALA A 210 -1.16 -4.61 12.31
CA ALA A 210 -1.19 -3.83 11.07
C ALA A 210 0.08 -4.05 10.23
N TYR A 211 1.27 -4.07 10.86
CA TYR A 211 2.52 -4.39 10.19
C TYR A 211 2.52 -5.76 9.52
N ILE A 212 2.03 -6.81 10.20
CA ILE A 212 2.00 -8.16 9.61
C ILE A 212 1.04 -8.20 8.41
N ILE A 213 -0.10 -7.51 8.49
CA ILE A 213 -1.06 -7.41 7.38
C ILE A 213 -0.39 -6.74 6.18
N ASP A 214 0.12 -5.52 6.37
CA ASP A 214 0.72 -4.71 5.31
C ASP A 214 1.93 -5.44 4.67
N ALA A 215 2.80 -6.01 5.50
CA ALA A 215 3.95 -6.78 5.07
C ALA A 215 3.62 -8.12 4.37
N THR A 216 2.37 -8.58 4.42
CA THR A 216 1.87 -9.76 3.69
C THR A 216 0.89 -9.41 2.57
N ALA A 217 0.62 -8.15 2.33
CA ALA A 217 -0.22 -7.69 1.23
C ALA A 217 0.60 -7.52 -0.06
N ALA A 218 0.98 -6.30 -0.43
CA ALA A 218 1.75 -6.04 -1.63
C ALA A 218 3.05 -6.88 -1.75
N PRO A 219 3.86 -7.10 -0.68
CA PRO A 219 5.04 -7.95 -0.80
C PRO A 219 4.76 -9.39 -1.22
N ILE A 220 3.63 -9.98 -0.83
CA ILE A 220 3.26 -11.35 -1.23
C ILE A 220 2.66 -11.36 -2.64
N CYS A 221 1.75 -10.42 -2.95
CA CYS A 221 1.13 -10.32 -4.28
C CYS A 221 2.17 -10.11 -5.38
N MET A 222 3.23 -9.33 -5.08
CA MET A 222 4.35 -9.05 -5.98
C MET A 222 5.19 -10.27 -6.36
N ILE A 223 5.21 -11.32 -5.56
CA ILE A 223 5.96 -12.55 -5.83
C ILE A 223 5.05 -13.73 -6.17
N ALA A 224 3.74 -13.50 -6.25
CA ALA A 224 2.76 -14.51 -6.62
C ALA A 224 2.52 -14.50 -8.14
N PRO A 225 2.78 -15.58 -8.86
CA PRO A 225 2.70 -15.61 -10.34
C PRO A 225 1.26 -15.50 -10.87
N ILE A 226 0.26 -15.64 -10.01
CA ILE A 226 -1.16 -15.49 -10.33
C ILE A 226 -1.74 -14.46 -9.35
N SER A 227 -1.49 -13.18 -9.62
CA SER A 227 -1.96 -12.05 -8.80
C SER A 227 -2.34 -10.88 -9.69
N SER A 228 -3.05 -9.89 -9.14
CA SER A 228 -3.30 -8.62 -9.82
C SER A 228 -2.00 -7.94 -10.27
N TRP A 229 -0.91 -8.12 -9.51
CA TRP A 229 0.41 -7.60 -9.84
C TRP A 229 1.07 -8.30 -11.03
N ALA A 230 1.01 -9.63 -11.09
CA ALA A 230 1.51 -10.39 -12.24
C ALA A 230 0.83 -9.92 -13.54
N ALA A 231 -0.47 -9.69 -13.46
CA ALA A 231 -1.28 -9.14 -14.53
C ALA A 231 -0.80 -7.77 -14.98
N ALA A 232 -0.71 -6.83 -14.04
CA ALA A 232 -0.31 -5.45 -14.34
C ALA A 232 1.11 -5.36 -14.91
N VAL A 233 2.06 -6.12 -14.37
CA VAL A 233 3.44 -6.15 -14.88
C VAL A 233 3.47 -6.77 -16.29
N THR A 234 2.72 -7.86 -16.51
CA THR A 234 2.64 -8.50 -17.82
C THR A 234 2.11 -7.54 -18.88
N SER A 235 1.08 -6.73 -18.57
CA SER A 235 0.52 -5.76 -19.50
C SER A 235 1.49 -4.64 -19.86
N VAL A 236 2.37 -4.24 -18.94
CA VAL A 236 3.38 -3.20 -19.17
C VAL A 236 4.58 -3.74 -19.98
N VAL A 237 4.97 -5.00 -19.75
CA VAL A 237 6.13 -5.62 -20.42
C VAL A 237 5.79 -6.08 -21.84
N GLY A 238 4.52 -6.42 -22.08
CA GLY A 238 4.01 -6.96 -23.34
C GLY A 238 3.59 -8.42 -23.22
N GLU A 239 2.53 -8.78 -23.93
CA GLU A 239 1.80 -10.05 -23.73
C GLU A 239 2.64 -11.31 -24.00
N GLU A 240 3.54 -11.31 -24.99
CA GLU A 240 4.29 -12.50 -25.39
C GLU A 240 5.30 -12.99 -24.32
N ASN A 241 5.88 -12.08 -23.53
CA ASN A 241 6.97 -12.41 -22.60
C ASN A 241 6.77 -11.86 -21.18
N GLY A 242 5.74 -11.06 -20.93
CA GLY A 242 5.54 -10.35 -19.67
C GLY A 242 5.51 -11.26 -18.46
N LEU A 243 4.73 -12.33 -18.51
CA LEU A 243 4.64 -13.32 -17.41
C LEU A 243 5.99 -14.03 -17.19
N THR A 244 6.71 -14.37 -18.25
CA THR A 244 8.04 -15.01 -18.14
C THR A 244 9.03 -14.09 -17.45
N TYR A 245 9.07 -12.82 -17.81
CA TYR A 245 9.94 -11.84 -17.16
C TYR A 245 9.51 -11.60 -15.71
N PHE A 246 8.21 -11.53 -15.43
CA PHE A 246 7.72 -11.41 -14.07
C PHE A 246 8.17 -12.59 -13.19
N VAL A 247 7.97 -13.83 -13.64
CA VAL A 247 8.36 -15.03 -12.90
C VAL A 247 9.89 -15.08 -12.69
N ARG A 248 10.68 -14.70 -13.71
CA ARG A 248 12.13 -14.59 -13.59
C ARG A 248 12.57 -13.50 -12.61
N ALA A 249 11.78 -12.44 -12.43
CA ALA A 249 12.07 -11.36 -11.50
C ALA A 249 11.79 -11.75 -10.03
N ILE A 250 10.91 -12.73 -9.77
CA ILE A 250 10.54 -13.16 -8.40
C ILE A 250 11.75 -13.45 -7.50
N PRO A 251 12.73 -14.31 -7.88
CA PRO A 251 13.85 -14.63 -7.01
C PRO A 251 14.82 -13.46 -6.78
N TYR A 252 14.73 -12.40 -7.56
CA TYR A 252 15.44 -11.14 -7.36
C TYR A 252 14.62 -10.10 -6.60
N ASN A 253 13.34 -10.37 -6.26
CA ASN A 253 12.55 -9.43 -5.47
C ASN A 253 12.97 -9.49 -3.99
N PHE A 254 14.15 -8.91 -3.72
CA PHE A 254 14.77 -9.00 -2.40
C PHE A 254 13.91 -8.35 -1.32
N TYR A 255 13.22 -7.23 -1.61
CA TYR A 255 12.40 -6.59 -0.60
C TYR A 255 11.25 -7.49 -0.13
N SER A 256 10.47 -8.06 -1.04
CA SER A 256 9.37 -8.98 -0.70
C SER A 256 9.86 -10.23 0.02
N LEU A 257 10.90 -10.87 -0.51
CA LEU A 257 11.46 -12.10 0.06
C LEU A 257 12.09 -11.87 1.43
N LEU A 258 12.82 -10.77 1.62
CA LEU A 258 13.41 -10.41 2.91
C LEU A 258 12.38 -9.90 3.92
N THR A 259 11.25 -9.34 3.47
CA THR A 259 10.11 -9.01 4.34
C THR A 259 9.50 -10.28 4.94
N ILE A 260 9.38 -11.35 4.17
CA ILE A 260 8.97 -12.67 4.67
C ILE A 260 9.96 -13.17 5.75
N VAL A 261 11.25 -13.13 5.43
CA VAL A 261 12.31 -13.52 6.38
C VAL A 261 12.24 -12.66 7.65
N MET A 262 12.01 -11.35 7.49
CA MET A 262 11.84 -10.41 8.60
C MET A 262 10.69 -10.85 9.52
N ILE A 263 9.48 -11.04 8.99
CA ILE A 263 8.29 -11.40 9.79
C ILE A 263 8.55 -12.70 10.57
N ILE A 264 9.03 -13.73 9.90
CA ILE A 264 9.29 -15.03 10.52
C ILE A 264 10.36 -14.88 11.61
N THR A 265 11.46 -14.19 11.30
CA THR A 265 12.60 -14.05 12.22
C THR A 265 12.21 -13.26 13.47
N ILE A 266 11.52 -12.12 13.35
CA ILE A 266 11.10 -11.32 14.52
C ILE A 266 10.08 -12.08 15.39
N ALA A 267 9.17 -12.85 14.77
CA ALA A 267 8.20 -13.66 15.50
C ALA A 267 8.89 -14.79 16.28
N VAL A 268 9.83 -15.52 15.67
CA VAL A 268 10.56 -16.64 16.28
C VAL A 268 11.55 -16.12 17.34
N MET A 269 12.29 -15.06 17.03
CA MET A 269 13.26 -14.46 17.96
C MET A 269 12.58 -13.66 19.08
N LYS A 270 11.25 -13.41 19.01
CA LYS A 270 10.49 -12.51 19.90
C LYS A 270 11.18 -11.14 19.99
N LEU A 271 11.53 -10.59 18.83
CA LEU A 271 12.27 -9.35 18.71
C LEU A 271 11.33 -8.21 18.32
N ASP A 272 11.30 -7.19 19.16
CA ASP A 272 10.67 -5.90 18.81
C ASP A 272 11.65 -4.78 19.12
N TYR A 273 11.78 -3.84 18.18
CA TYR A 273 12.68 -2.71 18.33
C TYR A 273 12.05 -1.41 17.81
N GLY A 274 12.70 -0.29 18.10
CA GLY A 274 12.17 1.02 17.77
C GLY A 274 10.83 1.31 18.47
N PRO A 275 9.96 2.11 17.85
CA PRO A 275 8.63 2.42 18.40
C PRO A 275 7.75 1.18 18.61
N MET A 276 7.87 0.16 17.77
CA MET A 276 7.12 -1.10 17.88
C MET A 276 7.33 -1.77 19.24
N ALA A 277 8.54 -1.77 19.77
CA ALA A 277 8.83 -2.37 21.08
C ALA A 277 8.04 -1.71 22.24
N ARG A 278 7.70 -0.42 22.11
CA ARG A 278 6.84 0.26 23.09
C ARG A 278 5.39 -0.21 22.97
N HIS A 279 4.86 -0.28 21.74
CA HIS A 279 3.49 -0.73 21.49
C HIS A 279 3.28 -2.18 21.95
N GLU A 280 4.26 -3.04 21.72
CA GLU A 280 4.21 -4.44 22.14
C GLU A 280 4.24 -4.59 23.67
N ARG A 281 5.06 -3.80 24.40
CA ARG A 281 5.04 -3.78 25.85
C ARG A 281 3.70 -3.28 26.43
N ASN A 282 3.11 -2.25 25.82
CA ASN A 282 1.80 -1.76 26.22
C ASN A 282 0.72 -2.82 26.00
N ALA A 283 0.78 -3.54 24.88
CA ALA A 283 -0.15 -4.63 24.58
C ALA A 283 -0.02 -5.80 25.57
N GLU A 284 1.20 -6.16 25.99
CA GLU A 284 1.41 -7.15 27.06
C GLU A 284 0.78 -6.73 28.38
N ALA A 285 0.82 -5.43 28.67
CA ALA A 285 0.14 -4.85 29.85
C ALA A 285 -1.39 -4.75 29.70
N GLY A 286 -1.93 -5.02 28.50
CA GLY A 286 -3.37 -5.01 28.23
C GLY A 286 -3.85 -3.82 27.38
N ASP A 287 -2.99 -2.86 27.05
CA ASP A 287 -3.31 -1.72 26.18
C ASP A 287 -2.86 -2.02 24.73
N LEU A 288 -3.76 -2.58 23.95
CA LEU A 288 -3.51 -2.94 22.55
C LEU A 288 -3.31 -1.73 21.62
N PHE A 289 -3.78 -0.56 22.04
CA PHE A 289 -3.82 0.67 21.23
C PHE A 289 -2.76 1.70 21.63
N SER A 290 -2.04 1.46 22.74
CA SER A 290 -1.08 2.41 23.34
C SER A 290 -1.69 3.78 23.69
N GLY A 291 -2.91 3.76 24.25
CA GLY A 291 -3.64 4.95 24.68
C GLY A 291 -4.28 5.78 23.57
N GLU A 292 -4.21 5.35 22.31
CA GLU A 292 -4.80 6.04 21.16
C GLU A 292 -5.88 5.18 20.49
N TYR A 293 -6.96 4.93 21.22
CA TYR A 293 -8.12 4.21 20.68
C TYR A 293 -8.86 5.07 19.64
N MET A 294 -9.03 4.55 18.42
CA MET A 294 -9.77 5.17 17.34
C MET A 294 -11.14 4.49 17.15
N GLY A 295 -11.92 4.44 18.16
CA GLY A 295 -13.28 3.91 18.09
C GLY A 295 -13.96 3.93 19.47
N GLU A 296 -15.22 4.25 19.51
CA GLU A 296 -16.03 4.06 20.71
C GLU A 296 -16.11 2.57 21.00
N ASN A 297 -15.91 2.18 22.28
CA ASN A 297 -16.41 0.92 22.81
C ASN A 297 -17.93 1.03 22.79
N VAL A 298 -18.53 0.85 21.61
CA VAL A 298 -19.94 0.53 21.55
C VAL A 298 -19.97 -0.91 22.03
N ASP A 299 -20.51 -1.13 23.21
CA ASP A 299 -20.95 -2.45 23.66
C ASP A 299 -22.01 -2.91 22.64
N GLU A 300 -21.56 -3.50 21.55
CA GLU A 300 -22.45 -4.06 20.56
C GLU A 300 -23.14 -5.27 21.19
N GLU A 301 -24.46 -5.29 21.13
CA GLU A 301 -25.25 -6.48 21.48
C GLU A 301 -24.85 -7.63 20.57
N VAL A 302 -23.85 -8.39 21.00
CA VAL A 302 -23.32 -9.55 20.28
C VAL A 302 -24.21 -10.74 20.54
N SER A 303 -24.66 -11.42 19.48
CA SER A 303 -25.48 -12.63 19.63
C SER A 303 -24.73 -13.73 20.37
N ALA A 304 -25.30 -14.21 21.48
CA ALA A 304 -24.76 -15.34 22.23
C ALA A 304 -24.82 -16.66 21.42
N LYS A 305 -25.59 -16.72 20.33
CA LYS A 305 -25.75 -17.90 19.45
C LYS A 305 -24.63 -18.06 18.42
N GLY A 306 -23.70 -17.08 18.34
CA GLY A 306 -22.60 -17.09 17.40
C GLY A 306 -21.69 -18.31 17.53
N LYS A 307 -21.35 -18.92 16.41
CA LYS A 307 -20.40 -20.03 16.25
C LYS A 307 -19.26 -19.60 15.33
N VAL A 308 -18.15 -20.33 15.37
CA VAL A 308 -16.98 -20.09 14.50
C VAL A 308 -17.36 -20.12 13.01
N ILE A 309 -18.32 -20.95 12.63
CA ILE A 309 -18.82 -21.03 11.25
C ILE A 309 -19.46 -19.71 10.77
N ASP A 310 -19.97 -18.89 11.70
CA ASP A 310 -20.57 -17.59 11.39
C ASP A 310 -19.53 -16.49 11.09
N LEU A 311 -18.25 -16.79 11.32
CA LEU A 311 -17.12 -16.03 10.82
C LEU A 311 -16.53 -16.67 9.54
N ILE A 312 -16.26 -17.97 9.57
CA ILE A 312 -15.54 -18.66 8.50
C ILE A 312 -16.36 -18.64 7.20
N LEU A 313 -17.65 -18.99 7.27
CA LEU A 313 -18.47 -19.08 6.07
C LEU A 313 -18.62 -17.75 5.33
N PRO A 314 -18.91 -16.60 5.98
CA PRO A 314 -18.91 -15.30 5.32
C PRO A 314 -17.57 -14.96 4.66
N VAL A 315 -16.45 -15.22 5.34
CA VAL A 315 -15.11 -14.95 4.79
C VAL A 315 -14.81 -15.84 3.58
N VAL A 316 -15.08 -17.15 3.68
CA VAL A 316 -14.90 -18.07 2.54
C VAL A 316 -15.81 -17.66 1.38
N THR A 317 -17.05 -17.28 1.65
CA THR A 317 -17.98 -16.78 0.63
C THR A 317 -17.41 -15.52 -0.03
N LEU A 318 -16.89 -14.57 0.75
CA LEU A 318 -16.24 -13.36 0.24
C LEU A 318 -15.08 -13.71 -0.69
N ILE A 319 -14.15 -14.56 -0.24
CA ILE A 319 -12.98 -14.99 -1.04
C ILE A 319 -13.43 -15.63 -2.35
N VAL A 320 -14.34 -16.60 -2.27
CA VAL A 320 -14.82 -17.34 -3.46
C VAL A 320 -15.48 -16.41 -4.47
N PHE A 321 -16.38 -15.53 -4.02
CA PHE A 321 -17.09 -14.64 -4.95
C PHE A 321 -16.22 -13.48 -5.44
N CYS A 322 -15.24 -13.00 -4.67
CA CYS A 322 -14.24 -12.05 -5.18
C CYS A 322 -13.37 -12.69 -6.26
N ILE A 323 -12.91 -13.93 -6.08
CA ILE A 323 -12.19 -14.67 -7.12
C ILE A 323 -13.06 -14.84 -8.37
N ILE A 324 -14.31 -15.25 -8.21
CA ILE A 324 -15.25 -15.38 -9.34
C ILE A 324 -15.46 -14.02 -10.02
N GLY A 325 -15.62 -12.95 -9.26
CA GLY A 325 -15.75 -11.59 -9.79
C GLY A 325 -14.53 -11.16 -10.61
N MET A 326 -13.32 -11.42 -10.12
CA MET A 326 -12.08 -11.11 -10.83
C MET A 326 -11.95 -11.89 -12.14
N ILE A 327 -12.15 -13.21 -12.14
CA ILE A 327 -12.08 -14.00 -13.38
C ILE A 327 -13.22 -13.67 -14.35
N TYR A 328 -14.39 -13.25 -13.84
CA TYR A 328 -15.50 -12.77 -14.66
C TYR A 328 -15.15 -11.48 -15.39
N THR A 329 -14.65 -10.47 -14.67
CA THR A 329 -14.23 -9.19 -15.26
C THR A 329 -13.06 -9.35 -16.22
N GLY A 330 -12.20 -10.36 -16.02
CA GLY A 330 -11.11 -10.71 -16.92
C GLY A 330 -11.51 -11.55 -18.15
N GLY A 331 -12.82 -11.79 -18.38
CA GLY A 331 -13.31 -12.44 -19.59
C GLY A 331 -13.26 -13.97 -19.59
N PHE A 332 -13.08 -14.63 -18.45
CA PHE A 332 -13.00 -16.11 -18.36
C PHE A 332 -14.23 -16.82 -18.93
N PHE A 333 -15.42 -16.24 -18.73
CA PHE A 333 -16.69 -16.82 -19.15
C PHE A 333 -17.18 -16.29 -20.50
N ASP A 334 -16.47 -15.35 -21.11
CA ASP A 334 -16.84 -14.75 -22.39
C ASP A 334 -16.17 -15.50 -23.54
N PRO A 335 -16.97 -16.23 -24.38
CA PRO A 335 -16.43 -16.98 -25.53
C PRO A 335 -15.72 -16.13 -26.59
N GLU A 336 -16.01 -14.80 -26.63
CA GLU A 336 -15.41 -13.88 -27.60
C GLU A 336 -14.10 -13.27 -27.04
N SER A 337 -13.82 -13.45 -25.74
CA SER A 337 -12.59 -12.96 -25.14
C SER A 337 -11.42 -13.91 -25.41
N GLY A 338 -10.22 -13.36 -25.58
CA GLY A 338 -8.98 -14.14 -25.65
C GLY A 338 -8.66 -14.89 -24.34
N ALA A 339 -9.41 -14.64 -23.27
CA ALA A 339 -9.26 -15.23 -21.94
C ALA A 339 -10.26 -16.38 -21.66
N TYR A 340 -11.10 -16.75 -22.66
CA TYR A 340 -12.12 -17.79 -22.48
C TYR A 340 -11.52 -19.10 -21.94
N LEU A 341 -12.03 -19.56 -20.79
CA LEU A 341 -11.56 -20.76 -20.07
C LEU A 341 -10.06 -20.79 -19.77
N ASN A 342 -9.37 -19.68 -19.88
CA ASN A 342 -7.96 -19.56 -19.52
C ASN A 342 -7.82 -18.69 -18.26
N LEU A 343 -7.62 -19.36 -17.12
CA LEU A 343 -7.49 -18.70 -15.81
C LEU A 343 -6.35 -17.67 -15.76
N THR A 344 -5.21 -17.98 -16.36
CA THR A 344 -4.03 -17.11 -16.34
C THR A 344 -4.30 -15.81 -17.09
N ILE A 345 -4.87 -15.89 -18.29
CA ILE A 345 -5.19 -14.70 -19.09
C ILE A 345 -6.33 -13.91 -18.43
N ALA A 346 -7.37 -14.61 -17.94
CA ALA A 346 -8.48 -13.97 -17.26
C ALA A 346 -8.04 -13.20 -16.01
N PHE A 347 -7.14 -13.78 -15.19
CA PHE A 347 -6.57 -13.04 -14.06
C PHE A 347 -5.68 -11.87 -14.52
N SER A 348 -4.97 -12.02 -15.63
CA SER A 348 -4.16 -10.95 -16.19
C SER A 348 -4.99 -9.75 -16.67
N GLY A 349 -6.18 -10.01 -17.23
CA GLY A 349 -7.11 -8.98 -17.69
C GLY A 349 -8.14 -8.53 -16.65
N ALA A 350 -8.07 -9.01 -15.41
CA ALA A 350 -9.09 -8.74 -14.39
C ALA A 350 -9.11 -7.27 -13.97
N ASP A 351 -10.29 -6.65 -14.00
CA ASP A 351 -10.57 -5.42 -13.27
C ASP A 351 -10.81 -5.77 -11.79
N ALA A 352 -9.76 -5.63 -10.99
CA ALA A 352 -9.82 -5.95 -9.56
C ALA A 352 -10.84 -5.08 -8.82
N SER A 353 -10.99 -3.82 -9.18
CA SER A 353 -11.94 -2.89 -8.56
C SER A 353 -13.40 -3.34 -8.76
N ALA A 354 -13.77 -3.61 -10.01
CA ALA A 354 -15.09 -4.12 -10.35
C ALA A 354 -15.30 -5.54 -9.80
N GLY A 355 -14.33 -6.45 -9.96
CA GLY A 355 -14.41 -7.83 -9.50
C GLY A 355 -14.59 -7.97 -7.99
N LEU A 356 -13.87 -7.18 -7.20
CA LEU A 356 -14.00 -7.14 -5.74
C LEU A 356 -15.35 -6.57 -5.31
N SER A 357 -15.83 -5.51 -5.98
CA SER A 357 -17.15 -4.92 -5.70
C SER A 357 -18.28 -5.91 -5.98
N TRP A 358 -18.25 -6.61 -7.11
CA TRP A 358 -19.23 -7.64 -7.44
C TRP A 358 -19.22 -8.80 -6.45
N GLY A 359 -18.02 -9.34 -6.18
CA GLY A 359 -17.86 -10.47 -5.28
C GLY A 359 -18.30 -10.15 -3.86
N SER A 360 -17.94 -8.99 -3.34
CA SER A 360 -18.31 -8.57 -1.99
C SER A 360 -19.81 -8.29 -1.85
N LEU A 361 -20.46 -7.70 -2.87
CA LEU A 361 -21.91 -7.49 -2.87
C LEU A 361 -22.67 -8.82 -2.74
N ILE A 362 -22.31 -9.79 -3.57
CA ILE A 362 -22.91 -11.15 -3.52
C ILE A 362 -22.66 -11.79 -2.16
N ALA A 363 -21.43 -11.69 -1.65
CA ALA A 363 -21.04 -12.25 -0.36
C ALA A 363 -21.82 -11.62 0.80
N VAL A 364 -22.04 -10.31 0.81
CA VAL A 364 -22.85 -9.61 1.83
C VAL A 364 -24.30 -10.10 1.78
N VAL A 365 -24.91 -10.17 0.59
CA VAL A 365 -26.29 -10.66 0.44
C VAL A 365 -26.43 -12.09 0.94
N LEU A 366 -25.53 -12.98 0.53
CA LEU A 366 -25.56 -14.39 0.98
C LEU A 366 -25.32 -14.52 2.49
N THR A 367 -24.44 -13.68 3.06
CA THR A 367 -24.19 -13.64 4.50
C THR A 367 -25.44 -13.21 5.28
N ILE A 368 -26.12 -12.15 4.83
CA ILE A 368 -27.39 -11.71 5.45
C ILE A 368 -28.40 -12.85 5.42
N LEU A 369 -28.62 -13.45 4.25
CA LEU A 369 -29.56 -14.57 4.09
C LEU A 369 -29.21 -15.74 5.01
N TYR A 370 -27.93 -16.12 5.08
CA TYR A 370 -27.43 -17.19 5.93
C TYR A 370 -27.66 -16.91 7.43
N LEU A 371 -27.25 -15.75 7.92
CA LEU A 371 -27.34 -15.41 9.33
C LEU A 371 -28.80 -15.25 9.82
N VAL A 372 -29.66 -14.66 8.97
CA VAL A 372 -31.09 -14.52 9.24
C VAL A 372 -31.80 -15.89 9.20
N ALA A 373 -31.53 -16.72 8.18
CA ALA A 373 -32.09 -18.08 8.08
C ALA A 373 -31.70 -18.96 9.27
N ARG A 374 -30.46 -18.86 9.76
CA ARG A 374 -30.02 -19.52 10.99
C ARG A 374 -30.58 -18.92 12.27
N ARG A 375 -31.28 -17.79 12.21
CA ARG A 375 -31.80 -17.03 13.36
C ARG A 375 -30.71 -16.64 14.35
N VAL A 376 -29.51 -16.37 13.87
CA VAL A 376 -28.38 -15.86 14.67
C VAL A 376 -28.56 -14.38 14.93
N ILE A 377 -28.99 -13.63 13.93
CA ILE A 377 -29.41 -12.23 14.00
C ILE A 377 -30.80 -12.07 13.40
N THR A 378 -31.45 -10.97 13.75
CA THR A 378 -32.73 -10.57 13.11
C THR A 378 -32.44 -9.83 11.80
N PHE A 379 -33.44 -9.78 10.89
CA PHE A 379 -33.33 -8.95 9.68
C PHE A 379 -33.08 -7.48 10.01
N LYS A 380 -33.73 -6.97 11.06
CA LYS A 380 -33.49 -5.60 11.54
C LYS A 380 -32.02 -5.41 11.93
N THR A 381 -31.45 -6.31 12.74
CA THR A 381 -30.04 -6.25 13.12
C THR A 381 -29.11 -6.27 11.90
N ALA A 382 -29.44 -7.07 10.87
CA ALA A 382 -28.68 -7.09 9.62
C ALA A 382 -28.74 -5.73 8.90
N MET A 383 -29.92 -5.12 8.81
CA MET A 383 -30.05 -3.79 8.19
C MET A 383 -29.36 -2.68 9.01
N ASP A 384 -29.42 -2.76 10.34
CA ASP A 384 -28.71 -1.83 11.22
C ASP A 384 -27.17 -1.97 11.13
N SER A 385 -26.68 -3.09 10.65
CA SER A 385 -25.24 -3.33 10.40
C SER A 385 -24.73 -2.59 9.15
N ILE A 386 -25.59 -2.23 8.20
CA ILE A 386 -25.22 -1.51 6.98
C ILE A 386 -24.62 -0.14 7.29
N PRO A 387 -25.36 0.78 7.96
CA PRO A 387 -24.78 2.08 8.30
C PRO A 387 -23.59 1.98 9.27
N LYS A 388 -23.58 1.01 10.18
CA LYS A 388 -22.45 0.78 11.07
C LYS A 388 -21.17 0.43 10.29
N GLY A 389 -21.29 -0.50 9.34
CA GLY A 389 -20.17 -0.90 8.47
C GLY A 389 -19.67 0.25 7.62
N PHE A 390 -20.59 1.06 7.05
CA PHE A 390 -20.23 2.26 6.30
C PHE A 390 -19.45 3.25 7.19
N CYS A 391 -19.98 3.60 8.36
CA CYS A 391 -19.33 4.53 9.28
C CYS A 391 -17.95 4.04 9.73
N ALA A 392 -17.75 2.74 9.89
CA ALA A 392 -16.44 2.18 10.23
C ALA A 392 -15.37 2.42 9.15
N MET A 393 -15.78 2.54 7.88
CA MET A 393 -14.86 2.75 6.74
C MET A 393 -14.68 4.24 6.38
N VAL A 394 -15.51 5.15 6.89
CA VAL A 394 -15.42 6.59 6.57
C VAL A 394 -14.01 7.16 6.78
N PRO A 395 -13.28 6.86 7.87
CA PRO A 395 -11.93 7.37 8.05
C PRO A 395 -10.98 6.95 6.91
N ALA A 396 -11.01 5.69 6.50
CA ALA A 396 -10.20 5.18 5.40
C ALA A 396 -10.60 5.83 4.06
N ILE A 397 -11.89 5.96 3.79
CA ILE A 397 -12.42 6.59 2.58
C ILE A 397 -11.94 8.04 2.46
N ILE A 398 -12.02 8.84 3.53
CA ILE A 398 -11.56 10.24 3.51
C ILE A 398 -10.05 10.30 3.20
N ILE A 399 -9.25 9.46 3.85
CA ILE A 399 -7.81 9.42 3.62
C ILE A 399 -7.49 9.04 2.18
N LEU A 400 -8.16 8.00 1.64
CA LEU A 400 -7.97 7.56 0.25
C LEU A 400 -8.31 8.68 -0.75
N VAL A 401 -9.44 9.35 -0.59
CA VAL A 401 -9.84 10.44 -1.48
C VAL A 401 -8.82 11.58 -1.46
N PHE A 402 -8.32 11.98 -0.29
CA PHE A 402 -7.25 12.98 -0.22
C PHE A 402 -5.93 12.48 -0.79
N ALA A 403 -5.57 11.21 -0.56
CA ALA A 403 -4.35 10.63 -1.09
C ALA A 403 -4.37 10.56 -2.63
N TRP A 404 -5.49 10.14 -3.22
CA TRP A 404 -5.67 10.15 -4.68
C TRP A 404 -5.64 11.57 -5.24
N THR A 405 -6.29 12.53 -4.57
CA THR A 405 -6.25 13.95 -4.98
C THR A 405 -4.82 14.49 -4.95
N LEU A 406 -4.08 14.20 -3.87
CA LEU A 406 -2.67 14.58 -3.78
C LEU A 406 -1.82 13.92 -4.86
N GLY A 407 -2.06 12.63 -5.13
CA GLY A 407 -1.39 11.87 -6.18
C GLY A 407 -1.69 12.42 -7.57
N GLY A 408 -2.94 12.74 -7.87
CA GLY A 408 -3.37 13.36 -9.14
C GLY A 408 -2.72 14.72 -9.38
N LEU A 409 -2.75 15.61 -8.37
CA LEU A 409 -2.07 16.89 -8.41
C LEU A 409 -0.56 16.74 -8.64
N THR A 410 0.08 15.83 -7.91
CA THR A 410 1.54 15.64 -7.96
C THR A 410 2.00 15.07 -9.31
N ARG A 411 1.33 14.01 -9.80
CA ARG A 411 1.71 13.33 -11.06
C ARG A 411 1.11 14.02 -12.29
N GLY A 412 -0.23 14.07 -12.35
CA GLY A 412 -0.93 14.53 -13.54
C GLY A 412 -0.75 16.01 -13.80
N MET A 413 -0.91 16.85 -12.77
CA MET A 413 -0.96 18.31 -12.93
C MET A 413 0.40 18.98 -12.77
N LEU A 414 1.28 18.46 -11.89
CA LEU A 414 2.62 19.01 -11.67
C LEU A 414 3.73 18.23 -12.37
N GLY A 415 3.44 17.08 -13.00
CA GLY A 415 4.41 16.32 -13.77
C GLY A 415 5.62 15.82 -12.99
N ALA A 416 5.43 15.42 -11.71
CA ALA A 416 6.50 14.90 -10.88
C ALA A 416 7.15 13.64 -11.48
N ASP A 417 6.36 12.81 -12.16
CA ASP A 417 6.83 11.62 -12.87
C ASP A 417 7.77 11.95 -14.04
N ILE A 418 7.49 13.04 -14.77
CA ILE A 418 8.34 13.51 -15.87
C ILE A 418 9.66 14.05 -15.34
N PHE A 419 9.61 14.83 -14.24
CA PHE A 419 10.82 15.27 -13.55
C PHE A 419 11.72 14.09 -13.17
N VAL A 420 11.15 13.03 -12.60
CA VAL A 420 11.90 11.84 -12.20
C VAL A 420 12.44 11.09 -13.42
N LYS A 421 11.64 10.91 -14.49
CA LYS A 421 12.11 10.31 -15.76
C LYS A 421 13.33 11.04 -16.33
N THR A 422 13.28 12.37 -16.36
CA THR A 422 14.36 13.21 -16.91
C THR A 422 15.62 13.12 -16.04
N ALA A 423 15.48 13.09 -14.71
CA ALA A 423 16.58 12.95 -13.78
C ALA A 423 17.32 11.60 -13.92
N ILE A 424 16.60 10.53 -14.28
CA ILE A 424 17.17 9.18 -14.46
C ILE A 424 17.83 8.99 -15.83
N GLY A 425 17.25 9.56 -16.90
CA GLY A 425 17.61 9.24 -18.28
C GLY A 425 19.05 9.59 -18.74
N GLY A 426 19.78 10.39 -17.97
CA GLY A 426 21.11 10.90 -18.35
C GLY A 426 22.32 10.04 -17.90
N SER A 427 22.16 8.96 -17.12
CA SER A 427 23.27 8.35 -16.36
C SER A 427 23.60 6.89 -16.69
N ALA A 428 22.99 6.28 -17.72
CA ALA A 428 22.88 4.82 -17.88
C ALA A 428 24.18 4.06 -18.23
N GLU A 429 25.13 4.62 -18.95
CA GLU A 429 26.25 3.84 -19.50
C GLU A 429 27.41 3.58 -18.54
N ALA A 430 27.72 4.49 -17.61
CA ALA A 430 28.91 4.41 -16.79
C ALA A 430 28.77 3.53 -15.52
N LEU A 431 27.55 3.18 -15.11
CA LEU A 431 27.27 2.57 -13.81
C LEU A 431 26.36 1.32 -13.87
N SER A 432 26.37 0.58 -14.98
CA SER A 432 25.42 -0.51 -15.25
C SER A 432 25.25 -1.54 -14.11
N SER A 433 26.31 -1.89 -13.40
CA SER A 433 26.24 -2.85 -12.27
C SER A 433 25.61 -2.27 -11.00
N PHE A 434 25.61 -0.95 -10.82
CA PHE A 434 24.95 -0.28 -9.69
C PHE A 434 23.50 0.11 -10.00
N LEU A 435 23.11 0.12 -11.29
CA LEU A 435 21.80 0.59 -11.72
C LEU A 435 20.62 -0.13 -11.04
N PRO A 436 20.63 -1.46 -10.79
CA PRO A 436 19.53 -2.09 -10.07
C PRO A 436 19.30 -1.48 -8.67
N ALA A 437 20.38 -1.21 -7.93
CA ALA A 437 20.27 -0.58 -6.62
C ALA A 437 19.80 0.88 -6.71
N VAL A 438 20.26 1.62 -7.72
CA VAL A 438 19.80 2.99 -7.99
C VAL A 438 18.32 3.00 -8.36
N ILE A 439 17.87 2.11 -9.24
CA ILE A 439 16.46 1.95 -9.63
C ILE A 439 15.60 1.61 -8.41
N PHE A 440 16.07 0.69 -7.55
CA PHE A 440 15.37 0.36 -6.30
C PHE A 440 15.17 1.60 -5.42
N LEU A 441 16.23 2.41 -5.22
CA LEU A 441 16.14 3.62 -4.40
C LEU A 441 15.28 4.72 -5.03
N ILE A 442 15.31 4.86 -6.35
CA ILE A 442 14.46 5.83 -7.06
C ILE A 442 13.00 5.39 -6.99
N ALA A 443 12.71 4.12 -7.27
CA ALA A 443 11.36 3.57 -7.14
C ALA A 443 10.84 3.69 -5.70
N TYR A 444 11.71 3.39 -4.70
CA TYR A 444 11.41 3.62 -3.29
C TYR A 444 11.05 5.08 -3.00
N GLY A 445 11.89 6.02 -3.44
CA GLY A 445 11.65 7.46 -3.20
C GLY A 445 10.38 7.97 -3.89
N LEU A 446 10.12 7.53 -5.12
CA LEU A 446 8.92 7.91 -5.88
C LEU A 446 7.65 7.32 -5.24
N ALA A 447 7.63 6.03 -4.91
CA ALA A 447 6.49 5.40 -4.27
C ALA A 447 6.22 5.98 -2.87
N PHE A 448 7.28 6.24 -2.09
CA PHE A 448 7.16 6.92 -0.80
C PHE A 448 6.53 8.32 -0.93
N ALA A 449 6.90 9.09 -1.96
CA ALA A 449 6.40 10.44 -2.19
C ALA A 449 5.00 10.48 -2.81
N THR A 450 4.63 9.49 -3.61
CA THR A 450 3.33 9.44 -4.31
C THR A 450 2.27 8.61 -3.59
N GLY A 451 2.68 7.72 -2.68
CA GLY A 451 1.78 6.83 -1.95
C GLY A 451 1.15 5.76 -2.84
N THR A 452 1.81 5.38 -3.93
CA THR A 452 1.31 4.32 -4.79
C THR A 452 2.44 3.51 -5.44
N SER A 453 2.42 2.23 -5.18
CA SER A 453 3.31 1.28 -5.85
C SER A 453 2.92 1.07 -7.31
N TRP A 454 1.61 1.01 -7.61
CA TRP A 454 1.07 0.83 -8.96
C TRP A 454 1.47 1.97 -9.89
N GLY A 455 1.25 3.21 -9.48
CA GLY A 455 1.67 4.38 -10.27
C GLY A 455 3.18 4.45 -10.46
N THR A 456 3.94 4.04 -9.46
CA THR A 456 5.41 4.06 -9.51
C THR A 456 5.96 3.06 -10.52
N PHE A 457 5.55 1.78 -10.47
CA PHE A 457 6.05 0.81 -11.44
C PHE A 457 5.48 1.08 -12.84
N GLY A 458 4.22 1.54 -12.94
CA GLY A 458 3.61 1.91 -14.22
C GLY A 458 4.39 2.96 -14.99
N ILE A 459 5.06 3.87 -14.28
CA ILE A 459 5.94 4.89 -14.88
C ILE A 459 7.36 4.36 -15.12
N LEU A 460 7.96 3.73 -14.11
CA LEU A 460 9.38 3.37 -14.15
C LEU A 460 9.67 2.09 -14.94
N LEU A 461 8.75 1.12 -14.92
CA LEU A 461 8.99 -0.17 -15.56
C LEU A 461 9.18 -0.08 -17.07
N PRO A 462 8.38 0.69 -17.84
CA PRO A 462 8.64 0.92 -19.26
C PRO A 462 10.01 1.53 -19.53
N ILE A 463 10.47 2.44 -18.67
CA ILE A 463 11.80 3.06 -18.77
C ILE A 463 12.89 2.01 -18.55
N VAL A 464 12.75 1.19 -17.50
CA VAL A 464 13.69 0.11 -17.18
C VAL A 464 13.80 -0.86 -18.35
N ILE A 465 12.67 -1.29 -18.93
CA ILE A 465 12.65 -2.18 -20.10
C ILE A 465 13.37 -1.55 -21.28
N THR A 466 13.11 -0.28 -21.55
CA THR A 466 13.73 0.45 -22.66
C THR A 466 15.24 0.59 -22.48
N VAL A 467 15.68 1.01 -21.28
CA VAL A 467 17.10 1.23 -20.96
C VAL A 467 17.91 -0.07 -21.00
N PHE A 468 17.31 -1.19 -20.59
CA PHE A 468 17.98 -2.49 -20.51
C PHE A 468 17.56 -3.47 -21.62
N SER A 469 16.92 -3.00 -22.68
CA SER A 469 16.53 -3.84 -23.82
C SER A 469 17.75 -4.60 -24.35
N GLY A 470 17.63 -5.92 -24.43
CA GLY A 470 18.75 -6.79 -24.86
C GLY A 470 19.86 -7.06 -23.82
N ALA A 471 19.78 -6.48 -22.61
CA ALA A 471 20.82 -6.62 -21.57
C ALA A 471 20.74 -7.94 -20.76
N GLY A 472 19.90 -8.90 -21.15
CA GLY A 472 19.82 -10.22 -20.53
C GLY A 472 19.40 -10.18 -19.05
N GLU A 473 20.18 -10.82 -18.18
CA GLU A 473 19.83 -10.96 -16.75
C GLU A 473 19.78 -9.63 -16.00
N ILE A 474 20.56 -8.63 -16.39
CA ILE A 474 20.56 -7.32 -15.72
C ILE A 474 19.20 -6.60 -15.91
N MET A 475 18.51 -6.84 -17.04
CA MET A 475 17.16 -6.32 -17.26
C MET A 475 16.18 -6.91 -16.23
N VAL A 476 16.23 -8.22 -16.03
CA VAL A 476 15.37 -8.93 -15.05
C VAL A 476 15.62 -8.41 -13.62
N ILE A 477 16.89 -8.24 -13.26
CA ILE A 477 17.29 -7.71 -11.96
C ILE A 477 16.79 -6.26 -11.80
N SER A 478 16.90 -5.44 -12.82
CA SER A 478 16.45 -4.03 -12.81
C SER A 478 14.93 -3.91 -12.75
N MET A 479 14.21 -4.78 -13.47
CA MET A 479 12.75 -4.88 -13.36
C MET A 479 12.34 -5.24 -11.92
N SER A 480 12.98 -6.28 -11.36
CA SER A 480 12.73 -6.68 -9.98
C SER A 480 13.03 -5.57 -8.98
N ALA A 481 14.12 -4.83 -9.20
CA ALA A 481 14.49 -3.69 -8.36
C ALA A 481 13.47 -2.55 -8.42
N CYS A 482 12.94 -2.26 -9.61
CA CYS A 482 11.86 -1.29 -9.80
C CYS A 482 10.60 -1.69 -9.03
N LEU A 483 10.15 -2.92 -9.22
CA LEU A 483 8.96 -3.46 -8.55
C LEU A 483 9.13 -3.51 -7.03
N ALA A 484 10.26 -4.03 -6.56
CA ALA A 484 10.58 -4.11 -5.13
C ALA A 484 10.72 -2.73 -4.48
N GLY A 485 11.32 -1.77 -5.19
CA GLY A 485 11.43 -0.38 -4.72
C GLY A 485 10.06 0.30 -4.62
N ALA A 486 9.19 0.06 -5.60
CA ALA A 486 7.82 0.57 -5.57
C ALA A 486 7.05 0.06 -4.35
N VAL A 487 7.09 -1.25 -4.08
CA VAL A 487 6.45 -1.84 -2.88
C VAL A 487 7.10 -1.35 -1.59
N CYS A 488 8.43 -1.25 -1.54
CA CYS A 488 9.15 -0.76 -0.37
C CYS A 488 8.78 0.69 -0.01
N GLY A 489 8.72 1.57 -1.01
CA GLY A 489 8.38 2.97 -0.83
C GLY A 489 6.92 3.15 -0.39
N ASP A 490 6.03 2.42 -1.01
CA ASP A 490 4.62 2.36 -0.66
C ASP A 490 4.43 1.89 0.80
N HIS A 491 5.01 0.75 1.16
CA HIS A 491 5.01 0.18 2.50
C HIS A 491 5.60 1.11 3.60
N CYS A 492 6.39 2.12 3.23
CA CYS A 492 6.91 3.15 4.14
C CYS A 492 6.06 4.42 4.16
N SER A 493 5.20 4.62 3.17
CA SER A 493 4.51 5.88 2.94
C SER A 493 3.27 6.05 3.83
N PRO A 494 3.12 7.18 4.54
CA PRO A 494 1.90 7.46 5.31
C PRO A 494 0.69 7.83 4.44
N ILE A 495 0.87 8.01 3.15
CA ILE A 495 -0.20 8.29 2.19
C ILE A 495 -0.48 7.10 1.27
N SER A 496 0.13 5.94 1.56
CA SER A 496 -0.10 4.70 0.84
C SER A 496 -1.50 4.16 1.08
N ASP A 497 -2.15 3.74 0.01
CA ASP A 497 -3.46 3.11 0.05
C ASP A 497 -3.42 1.75 0.78
N THR A 498 -2.41 0.89 0.55
CA THR A 498 -2.27 -0.39 1.26
C THR A 498 -1.99 -0.20 2.74
N THR A 499 -1.11 0.75 3.12
CA THR A 499 -0.81 1.08 4.52
C THR A 499 -2.05 1.64 5.23
N ILE A 500 -2.87 2.45 4.54
CA ILE A 500 -4.15 2.94 5.06
C ILE A 500 -5.12 1.77 5.27
N MET A 501 -5.25 0.87 4.29
CA MET A 501 -6.13 -0.29 4.41
C MET A 501 -5.68 -1.28 5.48
N ALA A 502 -4.38 -1.52 5.63
CA ALA A 502 -3.84 -2.34 6.72
C ALA A 502 -4.14 -1.73 8.10
N SER A 503 -4.05 -0.40 8.22
CA SER A 503 -4.44 0.33 9.43
C SER A 503 -5.93 0.15 9.72
N ALA A 504 -6.79 0.29 8.72
CA ALA A 504 -8.24 0.13 8.83
C ALA A 504 -8.62 -1.31 9.18
N GLY A 505 -8.03 -2.31 8.49
CA GLY A 505 -8.24 -3.73 8.76
C GLY A 505 -7.83 -4.13 10.17
N ALA A 506 -6.70 -3.63 10.66
CA ALA A 506 -6.23 -3.84 12.02
C ALA A 506 -6.98 -2.99 13.05
N GLN A 507 -7.76 -1.98 12.65
CA GLN A 507 -8.27 -0.92 13.53
C GLN A 507 -7.15 -0.29 14.36
N CYS A 508 -6.06 0.05 13.71
CA CYS A 508 -4.90 0.73 14.28
C CYS A 508 -4.93 2.21 13.92
N ASN A 509 -4.47 3.08 14.81
CA ASN A 509 -4.19 4.45 14.43
C ASN A 509 -3.15 4.46 13.29
N HIS A 510 -3.49 5.10 12.18
CA HIS A 510 -2.67 5.08 10.97
C HIS A 510 -1.26 5.63 11.18
N VAL A 511 -1.11 6.74 11.91
CA VAL A 511 0.21 7.32 12.20
C VAL A 511 1.04 6.40 13.11
N ASN A 512 0.39 5.69 14.05
CA ASN A 512 1.06 4.70 14.87
C ASN A 512 1.53 3.52 14.04
N HIS A 513 0.69 3.04 13.10
CA HIS A 513 1.09 1.98 12.18
C HIS A 513 2.33 2.40 11.37
N VAL A 514 2.27 3.52 10.66
CA VAL A 514 3.40 4.03 9.86
C VAL A 514 4.67 4.21 10.69
N SER A 515 4.57 4.90 11.84
CA SER A 515 5.74 5.19 12.68
C SER A 515 6.39 3.96 13.30
N THR A 516 5.61 2.90 13.54
CA THR A 516 6.11 1.64 14.10
C THR A 516 6.66 0.71 13.02
N GLN A 517 6.09 0.73 11.82
CA GLN A 517 6.48 -0.06 10.67
C GLN A 517 7.78 0.44 10.03
N LEU A 518 7.95 1.75 9.95
CA LEU A 518 9.05 2.39 9.23
C LEU A 518 10.45 1.85 9.60
N PRO A 519 10.84 1.67 10.88
CA PRO A 519 12.13 1.08 11.21
C PRO A 519 12.30 -0.36 10.70
N TYR A 520 11.22 -1.14 10.64
CA TYR A 520 11.23 -2.51 10.13
C TYR A 520 11.42 -2.51 8.62
N ALA A 521 10.62 -1.75 7.89
CA ALA A 521 10.72 -1.61 6.45
C ALA A 521 12.07 -1.04 6.01
N LEU A 522 12.62 -0.03 6.71
CA LEU A 522 13.95 0.51 6.43
C LEU A 522 15.09 -0.50 6.70
N THR A 523 14.92 -1.39 7.67
CA THR A 523 15.91 -2.47 7.89
C THR A 523 15.92 -3.43 6.69
N VAL A 524 14.75 -3.82 6.19
CA VAL A 524 14.63 -4.65 4.98
C VAL A 524 15.15 -3.90 3.77
N ALA A 525 14.79 -2.63 3.60
CA ALA A 525 15.25 -1.77 2.49
C ALA A 525 16.77 -1.67 2.43
N GLY A 526 17.43 -1.47 3.58
CA GLY A 526 18.89 -1.39 3.66
C GLY A 526 19.57 -2.70 3.22
N VAL A 527 19.08 -3.84 3.68
CA VAL A 527 19.60 -5.16 3.27
C VAL A 527 19.29 -5.42 1.79
N SER A 528 18.09 -5.05 1.31
CA SER A 528 17.71 -5.17 -0.11
C SER A 528 18.60 -4.32 -1.02
N THR A 529 18.93 -3.10 -0.61
CA THR A 529 19.86 -2.24 -1.36
C THR A 529 21.21 -2.92 -1.53
N VAL A 530 21.77 -3.49 -0.45
CA VAL A 530 23.02 -4.24 -0.52
C VAL A 530 22.87 -5.47 -1.45
N ALA A 531 21.75 -6.18 -1.36
CA ALA A 531 21.47 -7.32 -2.23
C ALA A 531 21.38 -6.92 -3.71
N TYR A 532 20.78 -5.78 -4.05
CA TYR A 532 20.75 -5.28 -5.43
C TYR A 532 22.12 -4.82 -5.93
N ILE A 533 22.97 -4.25 -5.08
CA ILE A 533 24.37 -3.99 -5.43
C ILE A 533 25.06 -5.31 -5.78
N LEU A 534 24.96 -6.32 -4.92
CA LEU A 534 25.56 -7.63 -5.17
C LEU A 534 25.00 -8.29 -6.45
N ALA A 535 23.68 -8.20 -6.67
CA ALA A 535 23.03 -8.77 -7.84
C ALA A 535 23.48 -8.11 -9.15
N GLY A 536 23.77 -6.82 -9.15
CA GLY A 536 24.32 -6.12 -10.31
C GLY A 536 25.67 -6.67 -10.77
N PHE A 537 26.51 -7.16 -9.84
CA PHE A 537 27.81 -7.76 -10.14
C PHE A 537 27.74 -9.27 -10.36
N ILE A 538 27.02 -10.01 -9.51
CA ILE A 538 27.01 -11.49 -9.51
C ILE A 538 26.01 -12.04 -10.53
N ARG A 539 24.89 -11.36 -10.76
CA ARG A 539 23.81 -11.70 -11.72
C ARG A 539 23.28 -13.14 -11.58
N ASN A 540 23.32 -13.70 -10.38
CA ASN A 540 22.86 -15.05 -10.07
C ASN A 540 22.13 -15.07 -8.73
N TRP A 541 20.80 -15.26 -8.78
CA TRP A 541 19.96 -15.25 -7.58
C TRP A 541 20.26 -16.41 -6.62
N LEU A 542 20.72 -17.58 -7.13
CA LEU A 542 21.09 -18.73 -6.29
C LEU A 542 22.25 -18.41 -5.33
N ILE A 543 23.04 -17.41 -5.64
CA ILE A 543 24.15 -16.93 -4.79
C ILE A 543 23.68 -15.73 -3.97
N VAL A 544 23.05 -14.74 -4.61
CA VAL A 544 22.74 -13.46 -3.96
C VAL A 544 21.62 -13.61 -2.94
N LEU A 545 20.55 -14.35 -3.24
CA LEU A 545 19.42 -14.51 -2.33
C LEU A 545 19.81 -15.19 -1.00
N PRO A 546 20.55 -16.31 -0.97
CA PRO A 546 21.04 -16.88 0.29
C PRO A 546 21.92 -15.91 1.08
N ILE A 547 22.80 -15.15 0.43
CA ILE A 547 23.63 -14.14 1.08
C ILE A 547 22.72 -13.06 1.72
N ALA A 548 21.72 -12.57 0.98
CA ALA A 548 20.79 -11.57 1.47
C ALA A 548 19.97 -12.07 2.68
N ILE A 549 19.52 -13.33 2.65
CA ILE A 549 18.80 -13.96 3.78
C ILE A 549 19.71 -14.04 5.02
N VAL A 550 20.95 -14.51 4.86
CA VAL A 550 21.91 -14.59 5.96
C VAL A 550 22.21 -13.19 6.51
N LEU A 551 22.40 -12.20 5.64
CA LEU A 551 22.64 -10.82 6.04
C LEU A 551 21.43 -10.24 6.82
N MET A 552 20.21 -10.56 6.38
CA MET A 552 18.98 -10.13 7.08
C MET A 552 18.89 -10.72 8.49
N ILE A 553 19.09 -12.03 8.62
CA ILE A 553 19.06 -12.71 9.93
C ILE A 553 20.19 -12.19 10.84
N ALA A 554 21.40 -12.01 10.31
CA ALA A 554 22.53 -11.44 11.05
C ALA A 554 22.24 -10.02 11.53
N THR A 555 21.66 -9.18 10.67
CA THR A 555 21.25 -7.81 11.03
C THR A 555 20.26 -7.82 12.19
N LEU A 556 19.25 -8.69 12.15
CA LEU A 556 18.27 -8.83 13.23
C LEU A 556 18.89 -9.39 14.52
N ALA A 557 19.83 -10.32 14.41
CA ALA A 557 20.58 -10.84 15.56
C ALA A 557 21.42 -9.73 16.24
N VAL A 558 22.07 -8.87 15.45
CA VAL A 558 22.80 -7.70 15.99
C VAL A 558 21.85 -6.71 16.65
N ILE A 559 20.71 -6.37 16.00
CA ILE A 559 19.69 -5.49 16.59
C ILE A 559 19.23 -6.07 17.94
N LYS A 560 18.95 -7.37 17.99
CA LYS A 560 18.56 -8.04 19.26
C LYS A 560 19.63 -7.91 20.33
N ALA A 561 20.89 -8.18 20.01
CA ALA A 561 21.98 -8.09 20.96
C ALA A 561 22.16 -6.66 21.51
N VAL A 562 22.04 -5.63 20.64
CA VAL A 562 22.14 -4.22 21.04
C VAL A 562 20.95 -3.78 21.90
N THR A 563 19.73 -4.18 21.54
CA THR A 563 18.51 -3.79 22.28
C THR A 563 18.45 -4.48 23.64
N THR A 564 18.88 -5.74 23.74
CA THR A 564 18.92 -6.47 25.02
C THR A 564 19.93 -5.85 25.99
N ARG A 565 21.10 -5.41 25.50
CA ARG A 565 22.13 -4.74 26.32
C ARG A 565 21.66 -3.40 26.90
N LYS A 566 20.83 -2.66 26.17
CA LYS A 566 20.28 -1.36 26.64
C LYS A 566 19.22 -1.49 27.73
N VAL A 567 18.64 -2.67 27.91
CA VAL A 567 17.59 -2.94 28.92
C VAL A 567 18.18 -3.43 30.26
N GLN A 568 19.44 -3.92 30.27
CA GLN A 568 20.11 -4.23 31.53
C GLN A 568 20.62 -2.92 32.15
N PRO A 569 20.14 -2.48 33.36
CA PRO A 569 20.78 -1.39 34.09
C PRO A 569 22.22 -1.81 34.38
N GLN A 570 23.16 -0.89 34.20
CA GLN A 570 24.49 -1.06 34.78
C GLN A 570 24.30 -1.29 36.27
N ALA A 571 24.48 -2.54 36.71
CA ALA A 571 24.50 -2.93 38.10
C ALA A 571 25.79 -2.42 38.75
#